data_33ef30258291aec0dcabb0d29d1dad72
#
_entry.id   33ef30258291aec0dcabb0d29d1dad72
#
_cell.length_a   1.000
_cell.length_b   1.000
_cell.length_c   1.000
_cell.angle_alpha   90.00
_cell.angle_beta   90.00
_cell.angle_gamma   90.00
#
_symmetry.space_group_name_H-M   'P 1'
#
loop_
_entity.id
_entity.type
_entity.pdbx_description
1 polymer ?
#
loop_
_entity_poly.entity_id
_entity_poly.type
_entity_poly.pdbx_seq_one_letter_code
_entity_poly.pdbx_strand_id
1 'polypeptide(L)'
;MANFIIEDFKNAWSKDDNGLVKIILINIIVFVVLSILEVFITLSGGGTIFKAFVNKLMLPAAFTTFILQPWSLISYFFLHLSFGHILWNMLFLYWFGMIIHDNIGNNAVISLYVLGGIIGGLSYMALFNIIPFYGDRVSDSLMLGASAGVFSIVAGSATLLPNYTFYLLFLGPVRIKYIALFYILLSFLDVTGSNAGG
;
A
#
# COMPACT_ATOMS: atom_id res chain seq x y z
N MET A 1 -17.53 27.07 0.43
CA MET A 1 -17.14 25.73 0.90
C MET A 1 -16.18 25.04 -0.08
N ALA A 2 -16.47 24.92 -1.38
CA ALA A 2 -15.57 24.30 -2.36
C ALA A 2 -14.18 24.97 -2.46
N ASN A 3 -14.10 26.30 -2.44
CA ASN A 3 -12.84 27.04 -2.50
C ASN A 3 -11.92 26.75 -1.29
N PHE A 4 -12.49 26.56 -0.10
CA PHE A 4 -11.75 26.24 1.11
C PHE A 4 -11.05 24.88 1.00
N ILE A 5 -11.77 23.86 0.53
CA ILE A 5 -11.21 22.49 0.34
C ILE A 5 -10.08 22.51 -0.70
N ILE A 6 -10.25 23.28 -1.79
CA ILE A 6 -9.24 23.42 -2.84
C ILE A 6 -7.99 24.14 -2.32
N GLU A 7 -8.17 25.17 -1.49
CA GLU A 7 -7.06 25.90 -0.87
C GLU A 7 -6.30 25.03 0.14
N ASP A 8 -7.01 24.28 0.99
CA ASP A 8 -6.38 23.36 1.94
C ASP A 8 -5.59 22.25 1.21
N PHE A 9 -6.15 21.70 0.12
CA PHE A 9 -5.44 20.73 -0.71
C PHE A 9 -4.19 21.34 -1.35
N LYS A 10 -4.29 22.54 -1.94
CA LYS A 10 -3.13 23.25 -2.50
C LYS A 10 -2.07 23.51 -1.45
N ASN A 11 -2.46 23.95 -0.28
CA ASN A 11 -1.56 24.23 0.84
C ASN A 11 -0.86 22.95 1.31
N ALA A 12 -1.61 21.85 1.44
CA ALA A 12 -1.04 20.54 1.79
C ALA A 12 -0.08 20.02 0.71
N TRP A 13 -0.39 20.26 -0.57
CA TRP A 13 0.43 19.81 -1.69
C TRP A 13 1.70 20.67 -1.91
N SER A 14 1.58 21.99 -1.80
CA SER A 14 2.67 22.94 -2.06
C SER A 14 3.65 23.08 -0.90
N LYS A 15 3.32 22.58 0.28
CA LYS A 15 4.18 22.67 1.45
C LYS A 15 5.46 21.86 1.21
N ASP A 16 6.61 22.50 1.38
CA ASP A 16 7.90 21.83 1.39
C ASP A 16 7.95 20.82 2.55
N ASP A 17 8.70 19.75 2.37
CA ASP A 17 8.87 18.69 3.38
C ASP A 17 7.57 17.95 3.78
N ASN A 18 6.67 17.69 2.82
CA ASN A 18 5.37 17.08 3.05
C ASN A 18 5.12 15.76 2.26
N GLY A 19 6.18 14.97 2.03
CA GLY A 19 6.08 13.74 1.21
C GLY A 19 5.19 12.66 1.81
N LEU A 20 5.17 12.52 3.14
CA LEU A 20 4.26 11.61 3.82
C LEU A 20 2.79 11.91 3.45
N VAL A 21 2.40 13.17 3.59
CA VAL A 21 1.02 13.60 3.27
C VAL A 21 0.76 13.47 1.77
N LYS A 22 1.75 13.79 0.90
CA LYS A 22 1.61 13.62 -0.55
C LYS A 22 1.36 12.16 -0.94
N ILE A 23 2.09 11.20 -0.35
CA ILE A 23 1.87 9.77 -0.61
C ILE A 23 0.46 9.36 -0.17
N ILE A 24 0.02 9.77 1.02
CA ILE A 24 -1.34 9.49 1.53
C ILE A 24 -2.39 10.07 0.57
N LEU A 25 -2.24 11.34 0.17
CA LEU A 25 -3.18 12.01 -0.74
C LEU A 25 -3.24 11.31 -2.11
N ILE A 26 -2.10 10.89 -2.68
CA ILE A 26 -2.07 10.15 -3.95
C ILE A 26 -2.88 8.86 -3.83
N ASN A 27 -2.67 8.07 -2.76
CA ASN A 27 -3.42 6.83 -2.54
C ASN A 27 -4.93 7.09 -2.42
N ILE A 28 -5.33 8.11 -1.64
CA ILE A 28 -6.73 8.48 -1.48
C ILE A 28 -7.35 8.94 -2.80
N ILE A 29 -6.64 9.79 -3.57
CA ILE A 29 -7.13 10.28 -4.87
C ILE A 29 -7.32 9.11 -5.84
N VAL A 30 -6.32 8.21 -5.95
CA VAL A 30 -6.42 7.03 -6.83
C VAL A 30 -7.61 6.17 -6.43
N PHE A 31 -7.79 5.91 -5.13
CA PHE A 31 -8.92 5.13 -4.63
C PHE A 31 -10.27 5.78 -4.97
N VAL A 32 -10.43 7.08 -4.69
CA VAL A 32 -11.69 7.79 -4.94
C VAL A 32 -12.01 7.84 -6.44
N VAL A 33 -11.00 8.14 -7.28
CA VAL A 33 -11.18 8.20 -8.74
C VAL A 33 -11.58 6.84 -9.29
N LEU A 34 -10.88 5.76 -8.90
CA LEU A 34 -11.20 4.41 -9.36
C LEU A 34 -12.58 3.96 -8.85
N SER A 35 -12.95 4.26 -7.60
CA SER A 35 -14.27 3.91 -7.06
C SER A 35 -15.40 4.64 -7.79
N ILE A 36 -15.21 5.92 -8.11
CA ILE A 36 -16.20 6.69 -8.91
C ILE A 36 -16.32 6.10 -10.33
N LEU A 37 -15.19 5.82 -10.99
CA LEU A 37 -15.17 5.22 -12.33
C LEU A 37 -15.84 3.83 -12.31
N GLU A 38 -15.57 3.01 -11.30
CA GLU A 38 -16.21 1.70 -11.13
C GLU A 38 -17.73 1.80 -11.12
N VAL A 39 -18.27 2.70 -10.31
CA VAL A 39 -19.72 2.92 -10.22
C VAL A 39 -20.30 3.31 -11.59
N PHE A 40 -19.76 4.35 -12.23
CA PHE A 40 -20.30 4.83 -13.50
C PHE A 40 -20.18 3.81 -14.63
N ILE A 41 -19.03 3.16 -14.76
CA ILE A 41 -18.79 2.18 -15.82
C ILE A 41 -19.66 0.92 -15.59
N THR A 42 -19.78 0.47 -14.34
CA THR A 42 -20.62 -0.70 -14.01
C THR A 42 -22.09 -0.44 -14.26
N LEU A 43 -22.62 0.73 -13.85
CA LEU A 43 -24.00 1.13 -14.12
C LEU A 43 -24.30 1.27 -15.62
N SER A 44 -23.28 1.58 -16.43
CA SER A 44 -23.39 1.62 -17.90
C SER A 44 -23.24 0.24 -18.57
N GLY A 45 -23.15 -0.85 -17.79
CA GLY A 45 -22.97 -2.21 -18.32
C GLY A 45 -21.52 -2.59 -18.63
N GLY A 46 -20.56 -1.73 -18.35
CA GLY A 46 -19.14 -1.92 -18.65
C GLY A 46 -18.28 -2.52 -17.52
N GLY A 47 -18.89 -3.15 -16.51
CA GLY A 47 -18.16 -3.64 -15.33
C GLY A 47 -16.99 -4.61 -15.63
N THR A 48 -17.14 -5.45 -16.67
CA THR A 48 -16.07 -6.34 -17.14
C THR A 48 -14.89 -5.56 -17.73
N ILE A 49 -15.17 -4.46 -18.44
CA ILE A 49 -14.15 -3.58 -19.03
C ILE A 49 -13.39 -2.88 -17.92
N PHE A 50 -14.09 -2.35 -16.91
CA PHE A 50 -13.47 -1.73 -15.76
C PHE A 50 -12.54 -2.71 -15.02
N LYS A 51 -13.03 -3.92 -14.75
CA LYS A 51 -12.22 -4.97 -14.10
C LYS A 51 -10.98 -5.31 -14.90
N ALA A 52 -11.10 -5.46 -16.23
CA ALA A 52 -9.96 -5.72 -17.10
C ALA A 52 -8.93 -4.57 -17.08
N PHE A 53 -9.39 -3.32 -17.04
CA PHE A 53 -8.53 -2.14 -16.89
C PHE A 53 -7.77 -2.15 -15.56
N VAL A 54 -8.46 -2.36 -14.43
CA VAL A 54 -7.83 -2.39 -13.10
C VAL A 54 -6.83 -3.54 -12.99
N ASN A 55 -7.13 -4.72 -13.56
CA ASN A 55 -6.21 -5.85 -13.58
C ASN A 55 -4.88 -5.51 -14.31
N LYS A 56 -4.90 -4.60 -15.30
CA LYS A 56 -3.67 -4.11 -15.96
C LYS A 56 -2.81 -3.19 -15.09
N LEU A 57 -3.36 -2.65 -14.02
CA LEU A 57 -2.64 -1.82 -13.06
C LEU A 57 -2.12 -2.65 -11.87
N MET A 58 -2.68 -3.84 -11.62
CA MET A 58 -2.23 -4.77 -10.59
C MET A 58 -0.95 -5.49 -11.02
N LEU A 59 -0.12 -5.88 -10.05
CA LEU A 59 1.13 -6.61 -10.31
C LEU A 59 0.83 -8.10 -10.49
N PRO A 60 1.07 -8.68 -11.69
CA PRO A 60 0.90 -10.10 -11.91
C PRO A 60 2.04 -10.91 -11.28
N ALA A 61 1.73 -12.11 -10.78
CA ALA A 61 2.76 -13.04 -10.31
C ALA A 61 3.57 -13.64 -11.49
N ALA A 62 2.94 -13.83 -12.65
CA ALA A 62 3.59 -14.40 -13.82
C ALA A 62 4.56 -13.42 -14.49
N PHE A 63 5.84 -13.77 -14.59
CA PHE A 63 6.87 -12.97 -15.27
C PHE A 63 6.52 -12.66 -16.74
N THR A 64 5.91 -13.63 -17.44
CA THR A 64 5.49 -13.43 -18.85
C THR A 64 4.45 -12.33 -18.98
N THR A 65 3.51 -12.24 -18.05
CA THR A 65 2.51 -11.17 -18.01
C THR A 65 3.13 -9.85 -17.56
N PHE A 66 4.03 -9.88 -16.60
CA PHE A 66 4.73 -8.68 -16.11
C PHE A 66 5.53 -7.97 -17.21
N ILE A 67 6.24 -8.72 -18.09
CA ILE A 67 6.99 -8.12 -19.21
C ILE A 67 6.08 -7.28 -20.11
N LEU A 68 4.79 -7.64 -20.24
CA LEU A 68 3.81 -6.93 -21.05
C LEU A 68 3.17 -5.73 -20.33
N GLN A 69 3.33 -5.64 -18.99
CA GLN A 69 2.79 -4.55 -18.17
C GLN A 69 3.75 -4.13 -17.05
N PRO A 70 5.00 -3.70 -17.39
CA PRO A 70 6.03 -3.43 -16.37
C PRO A 70 5.71 -2.24 -15.46
N TRP A 71 4.82 -1.33 -15.89
CA TRP A 71 4.29 -0.24 -15.06
C TRP A 71 3.58 -0.73 -13.81
N SER A 72 3.07 -1.98 -13.83
CA SER A 72 2.36 -2.58 -12.71
C SER A 72 3.23 -2.68 -11.45
N LEU A 73 4.57 -2.73 -11.59
CA LEU A 73 5.50 -2.71 -10.45
C LEU A 73 5.41 -1.40 -9.61
N ILE A 74 4.91 -0.33 -10.21
CA ILE A 74 4.71 0.95 -9.53
C ILE A 74 3.23 1.19 -9.25
N SER A 75 2.33 0.90 -10.20
CA SER A 75 0.92 1.23 -10.04
C SER A 75 0.23 0.41 -8.94
N TYR A 76 0.64 -0.84 -8.72
CA TYR A 76 -0.03 -1.75 -7.81
C TYR A 76 -0.09 -1.22 -6.36
N PHE A 77 0.96 -0.57 -5.87
CA PHE A 77 1.02 -0.12 -4.48
C PHE A 77 0.32 1.23 -4.22
N PHE A 78 -0.39 1.75 -5.23
CA PHE A 78 -1.36 2.84 -5.07
C PHE A 78 -2.80 2.37 -5.22
N LEU A 79 -3.03 1.08 -5.55
CA LEU A 79 -4.38 0.54 -5.77
C LEU A 79 -4.98 0.01 -4.47
N HIS A 80 -6.26 0.32 -4.26
CA HIS A 80 -7.06 -0.25 -3.17
C HIS A 80 -8.47 -0.51 -3.69
N LEU A 81 -9.03 -1.69 -3.39
CA LEU A 81 -10.37 -2.10 -3.84
C LEU A 81 -11.42 -2.07 -2.72
N SER A 82 -11.02 -1.79 -1.48
CA SER A 82 -11.97 -1.66 -0.39
C SER A 82 -11.60 -0.52 0.55
N PHE A 83 -12.63 0.10 1.15
CA PHE A 83 -12.46 1.19 2.10
C PHE A 83 -11.63 0.75 3.32
N GLY A 84 -11.87 -0.44 3.86
CA GLY A 84 -11.09 -0.96 5.00
C GLY A 84 -9.61 -1.13 4.66
N HIS A 85 -9.29 -1.62 3.45
CA HIS A 85 -7.92 -1.81 3.00
C HIS A 85 -7.15 -0.48 2.92
N ILE A 86 -7.72 0.54 2.26
CA ILE A 86 -7.06 1.85 2.20
C ILE A 86 -6.99 2.52 3.58
N LEU A 87 -8.04 2.43 4.38
CA LEU A 87 -8.09 3.05 5.71
C LEU A 87 -6.93 2.56 6.58
N TRP A 88 -6.75 1.24 6.70
CA TRP A 88 -5.68 0.68 7.52
C TRP A 88 -4.29 0.99 6.96
N ASN A 89 -4.08 0.89 5.64
CA ASN A 89 -2.80 1.27 5.04
C ASN A 89 -2.45 2.74 5.32
N MET A 90 -3.39 3.67 5.11
CA MET A 90 -3.13 5.10 5.32
C MET A 90 -2.94 5.45 6.80
N LEU A 91 -3.65 4.78 7.70
CA LEU A 91 -3.51 4.97 9.14
C LEU A 91 -2.12 4.53 9.63
N PHE A 92 -1.68 3.33 9.23
CA PHE A 92 -0.34 2.85 9.55
C PHE A 92 0.75 3.70 8.89
N LEU A 93 0.57 4.05 7.62
CA LEU A 93 1.48 4.95 6.91
C LEU A 93 1.64 6.28 7.64
N TYR A 94 0.56 6.87 8.11
CA TYR A 94 0.58 8.12 8.85
C TYR A 94 1.30 7.97 10.20
N TRP A 95 0.88 7.03 11.04
CA TRP A 95 1.43 6.87 12.39
C TRP A 95 2.92 6.53 12.38
N PHE A 96 3.32 5.57 11.56
CA PHE A 96 4.71 5.13 11.49
C PHE A 96 5.57 6.02 10.60
N GLY A 97 4.97 6.57 9.55
CA GLY A 97 5.63 7.53 8.67
C GLY A 97 6.01 8.83 9.37
N MET A 98 5.19 9.31 10.33
CA MET A 98 5.54 10.46 11.17
C MET A 98 6.81 10.20 12.00
N ILE A 99 6.99 8.98 12.52
CA ILE A 99 8.21 8.63 13.27
C ILE A 99 9.46 8.72 12.37
N ILE A 100 9.38 8.20 11.15
CA ILE A 100 10.48 8.31 10.18
C ILE A 100 10.70 9.77 9.79
N HIS A 101 9.63 10.50 9.49
CA HIS A 101 9.69 11.91 9.11
C HIS A 101 10.38 12.76 10.17
N ASP A 102 9.97 12.64 11.44
CA ASP A 102 10.45 13.48 12.53
C ASP A 102 11.90 13.17 12.93
N ASN A 103 12.40 11.96 12.67
CA ASN A 103 13.73 11.53 13.08
C ASN A 103 14.76 11.50 11.93
N ILE A 104 14.34 11.22 10.69
CA ILE A 104 15.25 11.06 9.54
C ILE A 104 14.89 12.06 8.43
N GLY A 105 13.63 12.46 8.35
CA GLY A 105 13.16 13.42 7.36
C GLY A 105 12.34 12.79 6.24
N ASN A 106 11.79 13.67 5.43
CA ASN A 106 10.81 13.38 4.40
C ASN A 106 11.30 12.42 3.30
N ASN A 107 12.56 12.60 2.86
CA ASN A 107 13.14 11.75 1.82
C ASN A 107 13.23 10.29 2.24
N ALA A 108 13.44 10.02 3.52
CA ALA A 108 13.46 8.66 4.05
C ALA A 108 12.08 8.00 3.97
N VAL A 109 11.01 8.76 4.29
CA VAL A 109 9.63 8.26 4.15
C VAL A 109 9.34 7.85 2.71
N ILE A 110 9.63 8.73 1.75
CA ILE A 110 9.40 8.47 0.32
C ILE A 110 10.22 7.26 -0.14
N SER A 111 11.50 7.22 0.22
CA SER A 111 12.40 6.13 -0.18
C SER A 111 11.97 4.79 0.40
N LEU A 112 11.62 4.72 1.68
CA LEU A 112 11.14 3.50 2.31
C LEU A 112 9.83 3.02 1.68
N TYR A 113 8.88 3.93 1.43
CA TYR A 113 7.60 3.57 0.82
C TYR A 113 7.80 3.03 -0.61
N VAL A 114 8.53 3.74 -1.45
CA VAL A 114 8.74 3.36 -2.86
C VAL A 114 9.61 2.11 -2.98
N LEU A 115 10.77 2.08 -2.30
CA LEU A 115 11.66 0.91 -2.34
C LEU A 115 11.00 -0.32 -1.68
N GLY A 116 10.27 -0.12 -0.58
CA GLY A 116 9.49 -1.18 0.06
C GLY A 116 8.43 -1.75 -0.88
N GLY A 117 7.71 -0.88 -1.61
CA GLY A 117 6.77 -1.31 -2.66
C GLY A 117 7.48 -2.11 -3.75
N ILE A 118 8.56 -1.59 -4.34
CA ILE A 118 9.30 -2.28 -5.41
C ILE A 118 9.84 -3.63 -4.94
N ILE A 119 10.53 -3.68 -3.80
CA ILE A 119 11.11 -4.91 -3.26
C ILE A 119 10.01 -5.92 -2.90
N GLY A 120 8.91 -5.46 -2.29
CA GLY A 120 7.76 -6.30 -1.98
C GLY A 120 7.13 -6.91 -3.22
N GLY A 121 6.94 -6.11 -4.28
CA GLY A 121 6.43 -6.60 -5.57
C GLY A 121 7.34 -7.63 -6.22
N LEU A 122 8.66 -7.37 -6.24
CA LEU A 122 9.64 -8.34 -6.75
C LEU A 122 9.69 -9.62 -5.91
N SER A 123 9.59 -9.50 -4.58
CA SER A 123 9.53 -10.64 -3.66
C SER A 123 8.28 -11.48 -3.90
N TYR A 124 7.11 -10.84 -4.08
CA TYR A 124 5.87 -11.53 -4.44
C TYR A 124 6.04 -12.35 -5.72
N MET A 125 6.51 -11.73 -6.80
CA MET A 125 6.75 -12.43 -8.06
C MET A 125 7.74 -13.59 -7.88
N ALA A 126 8.86 -13.37 -7.17
CA ALA A 126 9.86 -14.41 -6.92
C ALA A 126 9.27 -15.60 -6.14
N LEU A 127 8.54 -15.33 -5.04
CA LEU A 127 7.94 -16.38 -4.20
C LEU A 127 6.91 -17.20 -4.98
N PHE A 128 6.05 -16.57 -5.77
CA PHE A 128 5.03 -17.26 -6.56
C PHE A 128 5.65 -18.18 -7.63
N ASN A 129 6.80 -17.81 -8.22
CA ASN A 129 7.47 -18.60 -9.26
C ASN A 129 8.46 -19.63 -8.70
N ILE A 130 8.94 -19.47 -7.45
CA ILE A 130 9.93 -20.39 -6.85
C ILE A 130 9.25 -21.46 -5.99
N ILE A 131 8.20 -21.09 -5.24
CA ILE A 131 7.56 -21.99 -4.29
C ILE A 131 6.52 -22.85 -5.00
N PRO A 132 6.68 -24.21 -5.03
CA PRO A 132 5.75 -25.10 -5.74
C PRO A 132 4.29 -24.99 -5.31
N PHE A 133 4.04 -24.62 -4.05
CA PHE A 133 2.68 -24.41 -3.51
C PHE A 133 1.85 -23.40 -4.32
N TYR A 134 2.50 -22.42 -4.95
CA TYR A 134 1.82 -21.38 -5.74
C TYR A 134 1.76 -21.72 -7.24
N GLY A 135 2.38 -22.80 -7.72
CA GLY A 135 2.55 -23.11 -9.14
C GLY A 135 1.27 -22.98 -9.96
N ASP A 136 0.16 -23.55 -9.45
CA ASP A 136 -1.15 -23.50 -10.14
C ASP A 136 -1.82 -22.12 -10.08
N ARG A 137 -1.33 -21.20 -9.26
CA ARG A 137 -1.89 -19.86 -9.06
C ARG A 137 -1.14 -18.75 -9.79
N VAL A 138 0.06 -19.02 -10.29
CA VAL A 138 0.95 -18.01 -10.89
C VAL A 138 0.26 -17.23 -12.02
N SER A 139 -0.52 -17.93 -12.89
CA SER A 139 -1.18 -17.30 -14.05
C SER A 139 -2.27 -16.31 -13.66
N ASP A 140 -2.95 -16.54 -12.53
CA ASP A 140 -4.18 -15.83 -12.16
C ASP A 140 -4.00 -14.90 -10.97
N SER A 141 -2.83 -14.97 -10.30
CA SER A 141 -2.58 -14.15 -9.12
C SER A 141 -2.13 -12.74 -9.50
N LEU A 142 -2.82 -11.78 -8.89
CA LEU A 142 -2.59 -10.34 -9.04
C LEU A 142 -2.45 -9.71 -7.65
N MET A 143 -1.43 -8.89 -7.45
CA MET A 143 -1.20 -8.15 -6.20
C MET A 143 -1.57 -6.68 -6.34
N LEU A 144 -2.18 -6.12 -5.31
CA LEU A 144 -2.47 -4.70 -5.17
C LEU A 144 -2.36 -4.25 -3.70
N GLY A 145 -2.15 -2.98 -3.50
CA GLY A 145 -2.15 -2.37 -2.15
C GLY A 145 -0.82 -1.75 -1.76
N ALA A 146 -0.89 -0.74 -0.91
CA ALA A 146 0.26 -0.04 -0.36
C ALA A 146 1.02 -0.86 0.71
N SER A 147 0.52 -2.03 1.08
CA SER A 147 0.95 -2.80 2.26
C SER A 147 2.46 -3.06 2.30
N ALA A 148 3.10 -3.38 1.17
CA ALA A 148 4.54 -3.60 1.11
C ALA A 148 5.35 -2.34 1.46
N GLY A 149 4.96 -1.18 0.93
CA GLY A 149 5.56 0.11 1.28
C GLY A 149 5.29 0.51 2.73
N VAL A 150 4.06 0.29 3.21
CA VAL A 150 3.68 0.53 4.60
C VAL A 150 4.46 -0.38 5.54
N PHE A 151 4.61 -1.66 5.19
CA PHE A 151 5.40 -2.62 5.96
C PHE A 151 6.85 -2.17 6.14
N SER A 152 7.48 -1.66 5.08
CA SER A 152 8.86 -1.16 5.17
C SER A 152 8.99 0.03 6.11
N ILE A 153 7.99 0.92 6.15
CA ILE A 153 7.93 2.07 7.07
C ILE A 153 7.71 1.59 8.51
N VAL A 154 6.81 0.62 8.74
CA VAL A 154 6.59 0.03 10.07
C VAL A 154 7.85 -0.63 10.59
N ALA A 155 8.52 -1.45 9.77
CA ALA A 155 9.79 -2.10 10.12
C ALA A 155 10.90 -1.08 10.37
N GLY A 156 11.03 -0.06 9.51
CA GLY A 156 11.98 1.03 9.67
C GLY A 156 11.77 1.80 10.97
N SER A 157 10.53 2.14 11.29
CA SER A 157 10.18 2.86 12.52
C SER A 157 10.47 2.02 13.77
N ALA A 158 10.15 0.72 13.72
CA ALA A 158 10.42 -0.20 14.84
C ALA A 158 11.92 -0.46 15.04
N THR A 159 12.71 -0.40 13.98
CA THR A 159 14.17 -0.49 14.04
C THR A 159 14.77 0.79 14.60
N LEU A 160 14.26 1.94 14.18
CA LEU A 160 14.75 3.25 14.59
C LEU A 160 14.46 3.53 16.06
N LEU A 161 13.23 3.31 16.51
CA LEU A 161 12.77 3.61 17.86
C LEU A 161 12.02 2.42 18.49
N PRO A 162 12.67 1.28 18.79
CA PRO A 162 12.01 0.04 19.19
C PRO A 162 11.20 0.15 20.49
N ASN A 163 11.52 1.11 21.33
CA ASN A 163 10.84 1.34 22.62
C ASN A 163 9.84 2.50 22.58
N TYR A 164 9.64 3.13 21.40
CA TYR A 164 8.59 4.12 21.25
C TYR A 164 7.22 3.51 21.60
N THR A 165 6.40 4.26 22.35
CA THR A 165 5.15 3.74 22.90
C THR A 165 3.96 4.42 22.25
N PHE A 166 3.09 3.60 21.63
CA PHE A 166 1.76 4.02 21.19
C PHE A 166 0.75 3.77 22.30
N TYR A 167 -0.18 4.69 22.49
CA TYR A 167 -1.33 4.51 23.37
C TYR A 167 -2.51 4.01 22.55
N LEU A 168 -2.75 2.70 22.59
CA LEU A 168 -3.86 2.07 21.87
C LEU A 168 -5.12 2.12 22.73
N LEU A 169 -6.26 2.43 22.09
CA LEU A 169 -7.54 2.74 22.75
C LEU A 169 -7.98 1.67 23.77
N PHE A 170 -7.75 0.37 23.48
CA PHE A 170 -8.20 -0.73 24.35
C PHE A 170 -7.05 -1.50 25.02
N LEU A 171 -5.81 -1.32 24.57
CA LEU A 171 -4.64 -2.06 25.05
C LEU A 171 -3.69 -1.20 25.90
N GLY A 172 -3.94 0.13 25.95
CA GLY A 172 -3.07 1.05 26.66
C GLY A 172 -1.71 1.24 25.96
N PRO A 173 -0.61 1.45 26.71
CA PRO A 173 0.72 1.73 26.16
C PRO A 173 1.35 0.44 25.59
N VAL A 174 1.57 0.40 24.29
CA VAL A 174 2.22 -0.72 23.56
C VAL A 174 3.46 -0.23 22.83
N ARG A 175 4.60 -0.89 23.00
CA ARG A 175 5.84 -0.52 22.30
C ARG A 175 5.76 -0.92 20.83
N ILE A 176 6.29 -0.04 19.97
CA ILE A 176 6.26 -0.18 18.50
C ILE A 176 6.80 -1.54 18.02
N LYS A 177 7.84 -2.08 18.65
CA LYS A 177 8.41 -3.39 18.30
C LYS A 177 7.41 -4.54 18.39
N TYR A 178 6.46 -4.47 19.32
CA TYR A 178 5.43 -5.49 19.45
C TYR A 178 4.32 -5.34 18.41
N ILE A 179 4.01 -4.09 18.02
CA ILE A 179 3.08 -3.81 16.93
C ILE A 179 3.66 -4.31 15.61
N ALA A 180 4.93 -4.00 15.35
CA ALA A 180 5.63 -4.49 14.16
C ALA A 180 5.71 -6.02 14.11
N LEU A 181 6.07 -6.66 15.24
CA LEU A 181 6.10 -8.13 15.34
C LEU A 181 4.73 -8.74 15.07
N PHE A 182 3.68 -8.19 15.65
CA PHE A 182 2.30 -8.64 15.42
C PHE A 182 1.90 -8.51 13.95
N TYR A 183 2.25 -7.38 13.32
CA TYR A 183 1.99 -7.16 11.90
C TYR A 183 2.74 -8.17 10.99
N ILE A 184 4.01 -8.47 11.32
CA ILE A 184 4.79 -9.51 10.63
C ILE A 184 4.13 -10.88 10.77
N LEU A 185 3.70 -11.24 11.99
CA LEU A 185 3.04 -12.53 12.24
C LEU A 185 1.72 -12.65 11.48
N LEU A 186 0.90 -11.58 11.45
CA LEU A 186 -0.34 -11.59 10.66
C LEU A 186 -0.07 -11.78 9.17
N SER A 187 0.91 -11.04 8.61
CA SER A 187 1.30 -11.19 7.21
C SER A 187 1.83 -12.60 6.90
N PHE A 188 2.56 -13.21 7.84
CA PHE A 188 3.03 -14.59 7.68
C PHE A 188 1.89 -15.61 7.68
N LEU A 189 0.88 -15.43 8.54
CA LEU A 189 -0.29 -16.32 8.59
C LEU A 189 -1.13 -16.22 7.30
N ASP A 190 -1.13 -15.08 6.64
CA ASP A 190 -1.89 -14.86 5.41
C ASP A 190 -1.17 -15.36 4.14
N VAL A 191 0.11 -15.76 4.25
CA VAL A 191 0.92 -16.27 3.12
C VAL A 191 0.26 -17.45 2.40
N THR A 192 -0.48 -18.31 3.11
CA THR A 192 -1.19 -19.46 2.51
C THR A 192 -2.65 -19.16 2.20
N GLY A 193 -3.14 -17.98 2.55
CA GLY A 193 -4.53 -17.55 2.38
C GLY A 193 -4.90 -17.21 0.93
N SER A 194 -6.17 -16.87 0.74
CA SER A 194 -6.71 -16.43 -0.57
C SER A 194 -6.15 -15.08 -1.01
N ASN A 195 -5.62 -14.29 -0.08
CA ASN A 195 -5.03 -12.97 -0.31
C ASN A 195 -3.49 -12.99 -0.23
N ALA A 196 -2.86 -14.14 -0.49
CA ALA A 196 -1.40 -14.22 -0.53
C ALA A 196 -0.85 -13.21 -1.55
N GLY A 197 -0.36 -12.07 -1.08
CA GLY A 197 0.16 -10.96 -1.90
C GLY A 197 -0.62 -9.63 -1.77
N GLY A 198 -1.68 -9.53 -0.97
CA GLY A 198 -2.47 -8.31 -0.76
C GLY A 198 -2.45 -7.81 0.68
#